data_d8b5157eebf80336de737edab4e49e86
#
_entry.id   d8b5157eebf80336de737edab4e49e86
#
_cell.length_a   1.000
_cell.length_b   1.000
_cell.length_c   1.000
_cell.angle_alpha   90.00
_cell.angle_beta   90.00
_cell.angle_gamma   90.00
#
_symmetry.space_group_name_H-M   'P 1'
#
loop_
_entity.id
_entity.type
_entity.pdbx_description
1 polymer ?
#
loop_
_entity_poly.entity_id
_entity_poly.type
_entity_poly.pdbx_seq_one_letter_code
_entity_poly.pdbx_strand_id
1 'polypeptide(L)'
;MRNNLSQLISLSKIEEKLYRPMDAYEQSRVTRMEHVNTTIVEKPQEGIAAVAARIANLINRRAANGQKAVLSLASGRSMRDLFVELVRLHKEEGLSFKNVVVFGSYEFYPLADASLGSMGQIKSQLLDQVDILPENVHTFPGDLPKETVFTFCEEYEKAIEAAGGIDIQVLGIGQCGNIAVNEPGTQPNSSTRLVIMDGNSRMDAKSLFGHATQVPTCAITLGIDTILQAKEVILLAFGQHKAGIVKQAIEEVANASCPASYLQLHKNASFVIDLEAAGKLTRINHPWKVTNCEWTDQLVRRAVVWLCEQTKKPILKLTNKDYNDFGLSELITKYDSAYNCNIKVFNDLQHTITGWPGGKPNADDTNRPERAKPFPKDIVIFSPHPDDDVISMGGTFQRLINQGHNVHVAYETSGCIAVCDEEVVRFMDFMKGYKQMLIPGDEVIEKKYDEYMHFFKNEKVGDNDTREILNLKALIRRGEATAACRYMGLPTENIHFLNLPFYETGTIKKGPLSQADVDIVKALLEEVKPQEIFAAGDLADPHGTHRVCLDAVLAALDELKQIGRASCRERVCILV
;
A
#
# COMPACT_ATOMS: atom_id res chain seq x y z
N MET A 1 -7.45 6.11 -12.60
CA MET A 1 -6.51 6.46 -11.52
C MET A 1 -6.78 5.50 -10.37
N ARG A 2 -5.79 4.79 -9.84
CA ARG A 2 -5.97 4.02 -8.60
C ARG A 2 -6.03 5.03 -7.47
N ASN A 3 -7.16 5.15 -6.78
CA ASN A 3 -7.25 5.96 -5.59
C ASN A 3 -6.27 5.38 -4.56
N ASN A 4 -5.43 6.22 -4.00
CA ASN A 4 -4.50 5.81 -2.95
C ASN A 4 -5.30 5.70 -1.65
N LEU A 5 -5.80 4.49 -1.34
CA LEU A 5 -6.59 4.21 -0.14
C LEU A 5 -5.83 4.51 1.15
N SER A 6 -4.49 4.54 1.12
CA SER A 6 -3.69 4.91 2.29
C SER A 6 -3.96 6.33 2.78
N GLN A 7 -4.45 7.22 1.91
CA GLN A 7 -4.85 8.57 2.29
C GLN A 7 -6.14 8.63 3.12
N LEU A 8 -6.97 7.58 3.04
CA LEU A 8 -8.22 7.46 3.81
C LEU A 8 -8.01 6.82 5.19
N ILE A 9 -6.86 6.15 5.39
CA ILE A 9 -6.52 5.55 6.67
C ILE A 9 -5.92 6.65 7.57
N SER A 10 -6.63 7.01 8.64
CA SER A 10 -6.09 7.90 9.68
C SER A 10 -4.96 7.18 10.40
N LEU A 11 -3.72 7.40 9.97
CA LEU A 11 -2.53 6.98 10.71
C LEU A 11 -2.50 7.70 12.07
N SER A 12 -2.01 7.02 13.09
CA SER A 12 -1.74 7.65 14.38
C SER A 12 -0.91 8.92 14.17
N LYS A 13 -1.31 10.01 14.78
CA LYS A 13 -0.62 11.29 14.67
C LYS A 13 0.84 11.12 15.10
N ILE A 14 1.75 11.28 14.15
CA ILE A 14 3.20 11.25 14.40
C ILE A 14 3.58 12.63 14.92
N GLU A 15 4.37 12.70 16.01
CA GLU A 15 4.84 13.97 16.55
C GLU A 15 5.69 14.72 15.51
N GLU A 16 5.36 15.97 15.24
CA GLU A 16 5.98 16.78 14.18
C GLU A 16 7.50 16.91 14.35
N LYS A 17 7.99 17.01 15.58
CA LYS A 17 9.43 17.06 15.88
C LYS A 17 10.22 15.87 15.35
N LEU A 18 9.58 14.71 15.12
CA LEU A 18 10.23 13.51 14.61
C LEU A 18 10.56 13.61 13.12
N TYR A 19 9.85 14.44 12.36
CA TYR A 19 10.08 14.61 10.93
C TYR A 19 10.37 16.05 10.50
N ARG A 20 9.99 17.05 11.32
CA ARG A 20 10.30 18.47 11.17
C ARG A 20 10.90 19.03 12.47
N PRO A 21 12.14 18.67 12.82
CA PRO A 21 12.79 19.18 14.02
C PRO A 21 12.97 20.69 13.93
N MET A 22 12.79 21.41 15.08
CA MET A 22 12.76 22.86 15.12
C MET A 22 14.16 23.47 15.05
N ASP A 23 15.19 22.78 15.52
CA ASP A 23 16.55 23.28 15.57
C ASP A 23 17.61 22.18 15.29
N ALA A 24 18.87 22.57 15.17
CA ALA A 24 19.99 21.69 14.88
C ALA A 24 20.24 20.65 16.00
N TYR A 25 19.92 20.98 17.25
CA TYR A 25 20.07 20.06 18.37
C TYR A 25 19.04 18.94 18.30
N GLU A 26 17.78 19.31 18.09
CA GLU A 26 16.69 18.35 17.90
C GLU A 26 16.93 17.47 16.68
N GLN A 27 17.36 18.09 15.54
CA GLN A 27 17.76 17.39 14.33
C GLN A 27 18.82 16.31 14.63
N SER A 28 19.91 16.69 15.32
CA SER A 28 20.99 15.75 15.61
C SER A 28 20.57 14.57 16.49
N ARG A 29 19.57 14.79 17.36
CA ARG A 29 19.02 13.73 18.21
C ARG A 29 18.14 12.77 17.43
N VAL A 30 17.18 13.29 16.66
CA VAL A 30 16.20 12.44 15.97
C VAL A 30 16.84 11.66 14.84
N THR A 31 17.88 12.18 14.19
CA THR A 31 18.57 11.52 13.06
C THR A 31 19.81 10.70 13.47
N ARG A 32 20.08 10.55 14.77
CA ARG A 32 21.33 9.89 15.25
C ARG A 32 21.52 8.44 14.78
N MET A 33 20.48 7.79 14.26
CA MET A 33 20.53 6.44 13.71
C MET A 33 20.67 6.43 12.19
N GLU A 34 20.68 7.60 11.57
CA GLU A 34 20.73 7.76 10.11
C GLU A 34 22.16 8.09 9.68
N HIS A 35 22.59 7.43 8.61
CA HIS A 35 23.96 7.57 8.07
C HIS A 35 24.02 8.46 6.83
N VAL A 36 22.86 8.97 6.38
CA VAL A 36 22.74 9.89 5.26
C VAL A 36 21.65 10.92 5.57
N ASN A 37 21.80 12.14 5.05
CA ASN A 37 20.84 13.21 5.28
C ASN A 37 19.45 12.81 4.73
N THR A 38 18.42 12.88 5.59
CA THR A 38 17.07 12.46 5.23
C THR A 38 16.05 13.53 5.59
N THR A 39 15.35 14.01 4.57
CA THR A 39 14.21 14.93 4.69
C THR A 39 12.92 14.12 4.59
N ILE A 40 12.07 14.23 5.61
CA ILE A 40 10.75 13.59 5.62
C ILE A 40 9.71 14.68 5.39
N VAL A 41 8.82 14.45 4.42
CA VAL A 41 7.69 15.33 4.10
C VAL A 41 6.37 14.63 4.41
N GLU A 42 5.32 15.39 4.64
CA GLU A 42 3.99 14.80 4.87
C GLU A 42 3.39 14.22 3.58
N LYS A 43 3.57 14.96 2.48
CA LYS A 43 3.05 14.58 1.17
C LYS A 43 4.16 14.54 0.13
N PRO A 44 4.16 13.57 -0.79
CA PRO A 44 5.15 13.49 -1.87
C PRO A 44 5.34 14.79 -2.64
N GLN A 45 4.26 15.54 -2.88
CA GLN A 45 4.29 16.80 -3.64
C GLN A 45 5.19 17.88 -3.01
N GLU A 46 5.26 17.92 -1.66
CA GLU A 46 6.16 18.87 -0.95
C GLU A 46 7.63 18.55 -1.24
N GLY A 47 7.99 17.26 -1.19
CA GLY A 47 9.35 16.81 -1.50
C GLY A 47 9.71 17.04 -2.96
N ILE A 48 8.79 16.78 -3.87
CA ILE A 48 8.94 17.00 -5.31
C ILE A 48 9.16 18.49 -5.60
N ALA A 49 8.34 19.38 -5.04
CA ALA A 49 8.47 20.82 -5.20
C ALA A 49 9.82 21.34 -4.66
N ALA A 50 10.24 20.84 -3.50
CA ALA A 50 11.54 21.21 -2.91
C ALA A 50 12.72 20.78 -3.80
N VAL A 51 12.69 19.58 -4.37
CA VAL A 51 13.73 19.07 -5.27
C VAL A 51 13.71 19.82 -6.61
N ALA A 52 12.53 20.08 -7.18
CA ALA A 52 12.39 20.88 -8.40
C ALA A 52 12.94 22.30 -8.23
N ALA A 53 12.63 22.95 -7.11
CA ALA A 53 13.18 24.27 -6.77
C ALA A 53 14.71 24.25 -6.64
N ARG A 54 15.29 23.18 -6.05
CA ARG A 54 16.73 23.00 -5.92
C ARG A 54 17.41 22.87 -7.28
N ILE A 55 16.82 22.10 -8.20
CA ILE A 55 17.28 21.98 -9.59
C ILE A 55 17.17 23.33 -10.32
N ALA A 56 16.03 24.01 -10.20
CA ALA A 56 15.82 25.32 -10.81
C ALA A 56 16.84 26.36 -10.32
N ASN A 57 17.13 26.39 -9.03
CA ASN A 57 18.15 27.28 -8.45
C ASN A 57 19.56 26.97 -8.98
N LEU A 58 19.91 25.69 -9.18
CA LEU A 58 21.16 25.31 -9.81
C LEU A 58 21.22 25.81 -11.26
N ILE A 59 20.18 25.57 -12.05
CA ILE A 59 20.09 25.99 -13.45
C ILE A 59 20.28 27.51 -13.57
N ASN A 60 19.52 28.28 -12.80
CA ASN A 60 19.57 29.74 -12.81
C ASN A 60 20.94 30.27 -12.36
N ARG A 61 21.53 29.72 -11.32
CA ARG A 61 22.87 30.10 -10.83
C ARG A 61 23.95 29.81 -11.88
N ARG A 62 23.89 28.64 -12.55
CA ARG A 62 24.83 28.29 -13.61
C ARG A 62 24.66 29.20 -14.84
N ALA A 63 23.40 29.45 -15.24
CA ALA A 63 23.12 30.37 -16.35
C ALA A 63 23.63 31.78 -16.10
N ALA A 64 23.44 32.33 -14.89
CA ALA A 64 23.94 33.63 -14.50
C ALA A 64 25.48 33.76 -14.60
N ASN A 65 26.19 32.63 -14.45
CA ASN A 65 27.65 32.54 -14.56
C ASN A 65 28.13 32.13 -15.97
N GLY A 66 27.25 32.01 -16.95
CA GLY A 66 27.60 31.55 -18.30
C GLY A 66 28.04 30.07 -18.36
N GLN A 67 27.66 29.26 -17.36
CA GLN A 67 28.03 27.85 -17.23
C GLN A 67 26.86 26.94 -17.53
N LYS A 68 27.16 25.72 -17.94
CA LYS A 68 26.13 24.67 -18.07
C LYS A 68 25.84 24.04 -16.71
N ALA A 69 24.56 23.68 -16.47
CA ALA A 69 24.13 22.84 -15.37
C ALA A 69 24.06 21.41 -15.85
N VAL A 70 24.75 20.49 -15.19
CA VAL A 70 24.82 19.06 -15.58
C VAL A 70 23.96 18.23 -14.66
N LEU A 71 22.90 17.63 -15.22
CA LEU A 71 21.95 16.81 -14.50
C LEU A 71 22.07 15.35 -14.97
N SER A 72 21.97 14.40 -14.04
CA SER A 72 21.72 13.01 -14.41
C SER A 72 20.37 12.56 -13.87
N LEU A 73 19.54 12.00 -14.76
CA LEU A 73 18.16 11.68 -14.50
C LEU A 73 17.87 10.19 -14.75
N ALA A 74 17.09 9.60 -13.87
CA ALA A 74 16.51 8.27 -14.02
C ALA A 74 15.03 8.37 -14.40
N SER A 75 14.45 7.33 -14.98
CA SER A 75 13.00 7.20 -15.11
C SER A 75 12.39 6.54 -13.87
N GLY A 76 11.07 6.63 -13.71
CA GLY A 76 10.34 5.97 -12.65
C GLY A 76 9.17 6.79 -12.12
N ARG A 77 8.36 6.19 -11.23
CA ARG A 77 7.14 6.83 -10.73
C ARG A 77 7.42 8.15 -10.01
N SER A 78 8.37 8.17 -9.08
CA SER A 78 8.74 9.39 -8.35
C SER A 78 9.35 10.47 -9.26
N MET A 79 10.04 10.05 -10.31
CA MET A 79 10.62 10.98 -11.30
C MET A 79 9.55 11.65 -12.15
N ARG A 80 8.50 10.93 -12.53
CA ARG A 80 7.43 11.46 -13.36
C ARG A 80 6.81 12.73 -12.75
N ASP A 81 6.53 12.71 -11.46
CA ASP A 81 5.92 13.86 -10.79
C ASP A 81 6.92 15.03 -10.67
N LEU A 82 8.22 14.73 -10.50
CA LEU A 82 9.29 15.73 -10.57
C LEU A 82 9.39 16.37 -11.97
N PHE A 83 9.25 15.58 -13.02
CA PHE A 83 9.27 16.09 -14.40
C PHE A 83 8.07 16.99 -14.67
N VAL A 84 6.89 16.65 -14.19
CA VAL A 84 5.69 17.49 -14.28
C VAL A 84 5.94 18.86 -13.63
N GLU A 85 6.57 18.88 -12.43
CA GLU A 85 6.85 20.11 -11.72
C GLU A 85 7.94 20.94 -12.44
N LEU A 86 8.99 20.32 -12.98
CA LEU A 86 10.00 21.02 -13.77
C LEU A 86 9.43 21.63 -15.05
N VAL A 87 8.49 20.94 -15.73
CA VAL A 87 7.77 21.48 -16.89
C VAL A 87 6.89 22.66 -16.49
N ARG A 88 6.22 22.59 -15.34
CA ARG A 88 5.43 23.71 -14.80
C ARG A 88 6.33 24.93 -14.57
N LEU A 89 7.48 24.76 -13.90
CA LEU A 89 8.43 25.85 -13.66
C LEU A 89 8.95 26.47 -14.98
N HIS A 90 9.15 25.63 -16.02
CA HIS A 90 9.53 26.14 -17.34
C HIS A 90 8.40 26.97 -17.97
N LYS A 91 7.18 26.46 -18.01
CA LYS A 91 6.04 27.07 -18.71
C LYS A 91 5.47 28.28 -17.98
N GLU A 92 5.42 28.23 -16.64
CA GLU A 92 4.74 29.23 -15.82
C GLU A 92 5.70 30.24 -15.19
N GLU A 93 6.94 29.81 -14.85
CA GLU A 93 7.92 30.64 -14.15
C GLU A 93 9.14 30.98 -15.01
N GLY A 94 9.18 30.51 -16.27
CA GLY A 94 10.23 30.91 -17.25
C GLY A 94 11.58 30.23 -17.00
N LEU A 95 11.64 29.11 -16.30
CA LEU A 95 12.90 28.35 -16.13
C LEU A 95 13.39 27.85 -17.48
N SER A 96 14.58 28.30 -17.94
CA SER A 96 15.15 27.89 -19.23
C SER A 96 16.12 26.73 -19.08
N PHE A 97 15.98 25.71 -19.94
CA PHE A 97 16.85 24.54 -20.00
C PHE A 97 17.95 24.65 -21.09
N LYS A 98 18.10 25.79 -21.76
CA LYS A 98 19.12 25.98 -22.83
C LYS A 98 20.55 25.74 -22.37
N ASN A 99 20.86 26.06 -21.10
CA ASN A 99 22.17 25.82 -20.49
C ASN A 99 22.23 24.49 -19.69
N VAL A 100 21.28 23.61 -19.84
CA VAL A 100 21.26 22.31 -19.14
C VAL A 100 21.86 21.23 -20.03
N VAL A 101 22.68 20.36 -19.44
CA VAL A 101 23.15 19.10 -20.01
C VAL A 101 22.52 17.97 -19.23
N VAL A 102 21.92 17.01 -19.91
CA VAL A 102 21.26 15.85 -19.29
C VAL A 102 21.97 14.57 -19.69
N PHE A 103 22.31 13.76 -18.67
CA PHE A 103 22.77 12.39 -18.81
C PHE A 103 21.70 11.42 -18.32
N GLY A 104 21.38 10.38 -19.11
CA GLY A 104 20.54 9.28 -18.64
C GLY A 104 21.27 8.43 -17.61
N SER A 105 20.59 7.94 -16.58
CA SER A 105 21.21 7.09 -15.57
C SER A 105 21.25 5.62 -15.97
N TYR A 106 20.36 5.17 -16.83
CA TYR A 106 20.33 3.80 -17.37
C TYR A 106 19.42 3.68 -18.60
N GLU A 107 19.57 2.57 -19.34
CA GLU A 107 18.64 2.17 -20.40
C GLU A 107 18.52 0.65 -20.47
N PHE A 108 17.34 0.15 -20.82
CA PHE A 108 17.11 -1.28 -21.07
C PHE A 108 17.86 -1.77 -22.31
N TYR A 109 18.35 -3.02 -22.27
CA TYR A 109 19.16 -3.56 -23.35
C TYR A 109 18.91 -5.08 -23.57
N PRO A 110 18.77 -5.58 -24.81
CA PRO A 110 18.52 -4.79 -26.01
C PRO A 110 17.11 -4.18 -26.00
N LEU A 111 16.93 -3.03 -26.63
CA LEU A 111 15.66 -2.32 -26.68
C LEU A 111 15.34 -1.95 -28.14
N ALA A 112 14.28 -2.57 -28.69
CA ALA A 112 13.87 -2.33 -30.07
C ALA A 112 13.03 -1.06 -30.22
N ASP A 113 12.21 -0.72 -29.21
CA ASP A 113 11.37 0.48 -29.19
C ASP A 113 11.90 1.45 -28.11
N ALA A 114 12.63 2.46 -28.55
CA ALA A 114 13.21 3.47 -27.67
C ALA A 114 12.16 4.24 -26.85
N SER A 115 10.89 4.27 -27.26
CA SER A 115 9.82 4.95 -26.51
C SER A 115 9.48 4.26 -25.19
N LEU A 116 9.71 2.95 -25.09
CA LEU A 116 9.50 2.14 -23.89
C LEU A 116 10.66 2.23 -22.91
N GLY A 117 11.80 2.79 -23.35
CA GLY A 117 13.01 2.91 -22.56
C GLY A 117 12.96 3.99 -21.49
N SER A 118 14.00 4.00 -20.65
CA SER A 118 14.20 5.02 -19.63
C SER A 118 14.28 6.42 -20.25
N MET A 119 15.10 6.56 -21.29
CA MET A 119 15.25 7.85 -21.97
C MET A 119 14.02 8.25 -22.78
N GLY A 120 13.28 7.31 -23.35
CA GLY A 120 12.00 7.57 -24.01
C GLY A 120 10.99 8.21 -23.06
N GLN A 121 10.94 7.74 -21.81
CA GLN A 121 10.11 8.33 -20.76
C GLN A 121 10.58 9.72 -20.35
N ILE A 122 11.90 9.92 -20.11
CA ILE A 122 12.46 11.22 -19.76
C ILE A 122 12.22 12.22 -20.90
N LYS A 123 12.39 11.78 -22.15
CA LYS A 123 12.16 12.60 -23.33
C LYS A 123 10.70 13.06 -23.40
N SER A 124 9.76 12.14 -23.42
CA SER A 124 8.32 12.47 -23.56
C SER A 124 7.76 13.26 -22.37
N GLN A 125 8.25 13.00 -21.15
CA GLN A 125 7.72 13.61 -19.93
C GLN A 125 8.40 14.95 -19.55
N LEU A 126 9.63 15.19 -20.00
CA LEU A 126 10.40 16.41 -19.69
C LEU A 126 11.01 17.06 -20.92
N LEU A 127 11.92 16.38 -21.64
CA LEU A 127 12.83 17.04 -22.59
C LEU A 127 12.10 17.63 -23.80
N ASP A 128 11.05 16.97 -24.29
CA ASP A 128 10.19 17.46 -25.38
C ASP A 128 9.22 18.60 -24.92
N GLN A 129 9.18 18.89 -23.62
CA GLN A 129 8.29 19.91 -23.01
C GLN A 129 9.03 21.19 -22.64
N VAL A 130 10.36 21.22 -22.74
CA VAL A 130 11.24 22.33 -22.35
C VAL A 130 12.17 22.74 -23.48
N ASP A 131 12.90 23.84 -23.32
CA ASP A 131 13.77 24.45 -24.34
C ASP A 131 15.22 23.92 -24.32
N ILE A 132 15.44 22.65 -23.93
CA ILE A 132 16.77 22.04 -23.92
C ILE A 132 17.32 21.86 -25.35
N LEU A 133 18.63 22.06 -25.51
CA LEU A 133 19.29 21.86 -26.81
C LEU A 133 19.56 20.37 -27.04
N PRO A 134 19.22 19.80 -28.22
CA PRO A 134 19.40 18.38 -28.49
C PRO A 134 20.84 17.86 -28.29
N GLU A 135 21.85 18.66 -28.62
CA GLU A 135 23.27 18.36 -28.43
C GLU A 135 23.70 18.24 -26.96
N ASN A 136 22.87 18.72 -26.03
CA ASN A 136 23.12 18.61 -24.61
C ASN A 136 22.45 17.40 -23.96
N VAL A 137 21.83 16.51 -24.73
CA VAL A 137 21.15 15.30 -24.24
C VAL A 137 21.98 14.07 -24.56
N HIS A 138 22.53 13.45 -23.52
CA HIS A 138 23.32 12.23 -23.61
C HIS A 138 22.48 11.04 -23.15
N THR A 139 22.40 10.01 -24.01
CA THR A 139 21.56 8.82 -23.78
C THR A 139 22.36 7.54 -23.97
N PHE A 140 21.85 6.46 -23.39
CA PHE A 140 22.32 5.13 -23.73
C PHE A 140 21.44 4.60 -24.90
N PRO A 141 22.03 4.30 -26.08
CA PRO A 141 21.27 3.65 -27.14
C PRO A 141 20.95 2.20 -26.75
N GLY A 142 19.66 1.83 -26.78
CA GLY A 142 19.21 0.48 -26.42
C GLY A 142 19.47 -0.58 -27.52
N ASP A 143 19.89 -0.17 -28.70
CA ASP A 143 20.12 -0.99 -29.91
C ASP A 143 21.60 -1.15 -30.30
N LEU A 144 22.51 -0.72 -29.41
CA LEU A 144 23.97 -0.86 -29.68
C LEU A 144 24.35 -2.32 -29.97
N PRO A 145 25.24 -2.56 -30.95
CA PRO A 145 25.89 -3.87 -31.09
C PRO A 145 26.62 -4.24 -29.80
N LYS A 146 26.46 -5.49 -29.33
CA LYS A 146 27.02 -5.95 -28.05
C LYS A 146 28.52 -5.71 -27.92
N GLU A 147 29.25 -5.81 -29.02
CA GLU A 147 30.71 -5.64 -29.12
C GLU A 147 31.14 -4.20 -28.86
N THR A 148 30.24 -3.22 -29.08
CA THR A 148 30.53 -1.79 -28.91
C THR A 148 30.10 -1.22 -27.56
N VAL A 149 29.31 -1.98 -26.80
CA VAL A 149 28.74 -1.49 -25.52
C VAL A 149 29.84 -1.08 -24.55
N PHE A 150 30.92 -1.84 -24.46
CA PHE A 150 32.03 -1.52 -23.54
C PHE A 150 32.69 -0.17 -23.90
N THR A 151 33.07 -0.03 -25.17
CA THR A 151 33.68 1.23 -25.66
C THR A 151 32.74 2.42 -25.49
N PHE A 152 31.45 2.23 -25.76
CA PHE A 152 30.45 3.25 -25.54
C PHE A 152 30.36 3.67 -24.06
N CYS A 153 30.40 2.73 -23.12
CA CYS A 153 30.41 3.02 -21.69
C CYS A 153 31.62 3.88 -21.28
N GLU A 154 32.81 3.56 -21.81
CA GLU A 154 34.01 4.37 -21.57
C GLU A 154 33.89 5.80 -22.15
N GLU A 155 33.33 5.93 -23.36
CA GLU A 155 33.07 7.23 -23.99
C GLU A 155 32.03 8.05 -23.20
N TYR A 156 31.02 7.38 -22.64
CA TYR A 156 30.00 8.02 -21.81
C TYR A 156 30.58 8.60 -20.52
N GLU A 157 31.47 7.86 -19.83
CA GLU A 157 32.21 8.37 -18.67
C GLU A 157 33.08 9.58 -19.03
N LYS A 158 33.79 9.53 -20.16
CA LYS A 158 34.58 10.68 -20.67
C LYS A 158 33.71 11.89 -21.00
N ALA A 159 32.49 11.65 -21.52
CA ALA A 159 31.54 12.75 -21.79
C ALA A 159 31.06 13.41 -20.49
N ILE A 160 30.81 12.66 -19.44
CA ILE A 160 30.49 13.19 -18.10
C ILE A 160 31.67 14.01 -17.57
N GLU A 161 32.90 13.53 -17.67
CA GLU A 161 34.10 14.23 -17.23
C GLU A 161 34.30 15.53 -18.03
N ALA A 162 34.15 15.46 -19.36
CA ALA A 162 34.27 16.61 -20.25
C ALA A 162 33.21 17.70 -19.98
N ALA A 163 32.01 17.30 -19.51
CA ALA A 163 30.97 18.24 -19.07
C ALA A 163 31.26 18.87 -17.70
N GLY A 164 32.35 18.50 -17.00
CA GLY A 164 32.71 18.96 -15.68
C GLY A 164 32.11 18.20 -14.52
N GLY A 165 31.68 16.94 -14.80
CA GLY A 165 31.00 16.06 -13.85
C GLY A 165 29.53 16.41 -13.64
N ILE A 166 28.77 15.49 -13.05
CA ILE A 166 27.35 15.66 -12.73
C ILE A 166 27.18 16.64 -11.57
N ASP A 167 26.41 17.71 -11.75
CA ASP A 167 26.10 18.66 -10.67
C ASP A 167 25.04 18.09 -9.72
N ILE A 168 23.93 17.56 -10.26
CA ILE A 168 22.88 16.87 -9.48
C ILE A 168 22.53 15.56 -10.17
N GLN A 169 22.66 14.46 -9.42
CA GLN A 169 22.14 13.14 -9.75
C GLN A 169 20.81 12.93 -9.04
N VAL A 170 19.72 12.67 -9.78
CA VAL A 170 18.41 12.34 -9.18
C VAL A 170 18.11 10.86 -9.40
N LEU A 171 17.77 10.15 -8.32
CA LEU A 171 17.55 8.71 -8.30
C LEU A 171 16.23 8.35 -7.62
N GLY A 172 15.66 7.23 -8.02
CA GLY A 172 14.69 6.46 -7.24
C GLY A 172 15.36 5.26 -6.60
N ILE A 173 14.61 4.52 -5.77
CA ILE A 173 15.06 3.25 -5.18
C ILE A 173 14.11 2.13 -5.59
N GLY A 174 14.67 1.02 -6.08
CA GLY A 174 13.91 -0.19 -6.36
C GLY A 174 13.60 -1.01 -5.10
N GLN A 175 12.78 -2.05 -5.23
CA GLN A 175 12.36 -2.88 -4.09
C GLN A 175 13.52 -3.63 -3.41
N CYS A 176 14.57 -3.95 -4.18
CA CYS A 176 15.78 -4.62 -3.69
C CYS A 176 16.90 -3.64 -3.29
N GLY A 177 16.62 -2.33 -3.19
CA GLY A 177 17.63 -1.33 -2.86
C GLY A 177 18.52 -0.93 -4.03
N ASN A 178 18.19 -1.34 -5.23
CA ASN A 178 18.90 -0.94 -6.44
C ASN A 178 18.65 0.55 -6.75
N ILE A 179 19.70 1.25 -7.20
CA ILE A 179 19.67 2.61 -7.72
C ILE A 179 20.16 2.61 -9.17
N ALA A 180 19.49 3.37 -10.05
CA ALA A 180 19.54 3.12 -11.48
C ALA A 180 19.25 1.61 -11.71
N VAL A 181 20.15 0.84 -12.34
CA VAL A 181 20.06 -0.64 -12.42
C VAL A 181 21.29 -1.29 -11.79
N ASN A 182 21.74 -0.74 -10.66
CA ASN A 182 22.76 -1.38 -9.84
C ASN A 182 22.09 -2.33 -8.85
N GLU A 183 22.03 -3.59 -9.22
CA GLU A 183 21.36 -4.66 -8.47
C GLU A 183 22.14 -5.10 -7.22
N PRO A 184 21.50 -5.80 -6.26
CA PRO A 184 22.22 -6.40 -5.14
C PRO A 184 23.44 -7.21 -5.60
N GLY A 185 24.56 -7.04 -4.89
CA GLY A 185 25.87 -7.59 -5.29
C GLY A 185 26.78 -6.62 -6.02
N THR A 186 26.24 -5.47 -6.49
CA THR A 186 27.06 -4.41 -7.09
C THR A 186 28.06 -3.85 -6.08
N GLN A 187 29.31 -3.66 -6.54
CA GLN A 187 30.38 -3.09 -5.72
C GLN A 187 30.43 -1.56 -5.84
N PRO A 188 30.89 -0.85 -4.79
CA PRO A 188 30.93 0.62 -4.76
C PRO A 188 31.87 1.25 -5.81
N ASN A 189 32.87 0.53 -6.28
CA ASN A 189 33.83 0.98 -7.32
C ASN A 189 33.41 0.63 -8.74
N SER A 190 32.14 0.28 -8.97
CA SER A 190 31.64 -0.04 -10.30
C SER A 190 31.45 1.21 -11.16
N SER A 191 31.94 1.18 -12.41
CA SER A 191 31.72 2.18 -13.45
C SER A 191 30.51 1.85 -14.33
N THR A 192 30.22 2.69 -15.31
CA THR A 192 29.17 2.49 -16.32
C THR A 192 29.40 1.17 -17.08
N ARG A 193 28.35 0.36 -17.17
CA ARG A 193 28.47 -1.00 -17.72
C ARG A 193 27.12 -1.62 -18.10
N LEU A 194 27.21 -2.70 -18.89
CA LEU A 194 26.10 -3.61 -19.12
C LEU A 194 25.92 -4.52 -17.90
N VAL A 195 24.67 -4.66 -17.43
CA VAL A 195 24.30 -5.50 -16.29
C VAL A 195 23.13 -6.42 -16.63
N ILE A 196 23.02 -7.54 -15.92
CA ILE A 196 21.85 -8.41 -15.95
C ILE A 196 20.87 -7.88 -14.91
N MET A 197 19.60 -7.74 -15.27
CA MET A 197 18.55 -7.27 -14.38
C MET A 197 18.00 -8.40 -13.50
N ASP A 198 17.79 -8.11 -12.23
CA ASP A 198 17.08 -8.99 -11.31
C ASP A 198 15.62 -9.19 -11.71
N GLY A 199 15.05 -10.34 -11.32
CA GLY A 199 13.65 -10.66 -11.59
C GLY A 199 12.65 -9.64 -11.03
N ASN A 200 12.92 -9.09 -9.83
CA ASN A 200 12.06 -8.07 -9.21
C ASN A 200 12.15 -6.74 -9.98
N SER A 201 13.34 -6.33 -10.41
CA SER A 201 13.53 -5.13 -11.24
C SER A 201 12.79 -5.25 -12.58
N ARG A 202 12.79 -6.43 -13.18
CA ARG A 202 11.99 -6.70 -14.38
C ARG A 202 10.49 -6.69 -14.10
N MET A 203 10.05 -7.20 -12.96
CA MET A 203 8.64 -7.12 -12.55
C MET A 203 8.20 -5.68 -12.29
N ASP A 204 9.04 -4.83 -11.69
CA ASP A 204 8.76 -3.40 -11.51
C ASP A 204 8.58 -2.67 -12.85
N ALA A 205 9.38 -3.05 -13.86
CA ALA A 205 9.32 -2.50 -15.22
C ALA A 205 8.16 -3.06 -16.07
N LYS A 206 7.48 -4.12 -15.64
CA LYS A 206 6.40 -4.79 -16.39
C LYS A 206 5.36 -3.83 -16.96
N SER A 207 4.99 -2.80 -16.18
CA SER A 207 3.94 -1.84 -16.59
C SER A 207 4.32 -1.02 -17.83
N LEU A 208 5.60 -0.95 -18.19
CA LEU A 208 6.10 -0.23 -19.38
C LEU A 208 6.01 -1.10 -20.64
N PHE A 209 6.23 -2.41 -20.49
CA PHE A 209 6.31 -3.37 -21.58
C PHE A 209 5.04 -4.22 -21.75
N GLY A 210 4.04 -4.04 -20.89
CA GLY A 210 2.79 -4.81 -20.89
C GLY A 210 2.93 -6.18 -20.23
N HIS A 211 3.98 -6.95 -20.50
CA HIS A 211 4.24 -8.26 -19.88
C HIS A 211 5.68 -8.41 -19.40
N ALA A 212 5.90 -9.11 -18.28
CA ALA A 212 7.24 -9.29 -17.68
C ALA A 212 8.24 -10.00 -18.61
N THR A 213 7.76 -10.87 -19.49
CA THR A 213 8.62 -11.57 -20.48
C THR A 213 9.10 -10.65 -21.60
N GLN A 214 8.47 -9.52 -21.82
CA GLN A 214 8.84 -8.52 -22.81
C GLN A 214 9.86 -7.51 -22.27
N VAL A 215 10.04 -7.46 -20.94
CA VAL A 215 11.08 -6.62 -20.32
C VAL A 215 12.45 -7.18 -20.67
N PRO A 216 13.37 -6.37 -21.22
CA PRO A 216 14.74 -6.80 -21.49
C PRO A 216 15.42 -7.43 -20.27
N THR A 217 16.33 -8.37 -20.50
CA THR A 217 17.04 -9.08 -19.43
C THR A 217 18.27 -8.32 -18.93
N CYS A 218 18.74 -7.34 -19.68
CA CYS A 218 19.92 -6.55 -19.37
C CYS A 218 19.58 -5.06 -19.40
N ALA A 219 20.49 -4.26 -18.86
CA ALA A 219 20.47 -2.81 -18.96
C ALA A 219 21.90 -2.26 -19.02
N ILE A 220 22.09 -1.11 -19.66
CA ILE A 220 23.31 -0.30 -19.53
C ILE A 220 23.04 0.73 -18.44
N THR A 221 23.90 0.85 -17.45
CA THR A 221 23.67 1.70 -16.27
C THR A 221 24.95 2.40 -15.83
N LEU A 222 24.80 3.63 -15.32
CA LEU A 222 25.86 4.28 -14.54
C LEU A 222 26.26 3.37 -13.38
N GLY A 223 27.53 3.25 -13.10
CA GLY A 223 28.03 2.54 -11.94
C GLY A 223 27.84 3.31 -10.62
N ILE A 224 28.03 2.61 -9.50
CA ILE A 224 27.96 3.24 -8.18
C ILE A 224 29.06 4.31 -8.03
N ASP A 225 30.29 4.04 -8.51
CA ASP A 225 31.38 5.01 -8.45
C ASP A 225 31.06 6.30 -9.23
N THR A 226 30.51 6.16 -10.42
CA THR A 226 30.08 7.30 -11.26
C THR A 226 28.99 8.12 -10.54
N ILE A 227 28.03 7.44 -9.90
CA ILE A 227 26.99 8.11 -9.10
C ILE A 227 27.60 8.85 -7.90
N LEU A 228 28.56 8.22 -7.20
CA LEU A 228 29.23 8.82 -6.04
C LEU A 228 30.17 9.98 -6.39
N GLN A 229 30.57 10.12 -7.65
CA GLN A 229 31.37 11.26 -8.13
C GLN A 229 30.51 12.49 -8.45
N ALA A 230 29.19 12.39 -8.49
CA ALA A 230 28.31 13.56 -8.64
C ALA A 230 28.54 14.55 -7.49
N LYS A 231 28.36 15.86 -7.74
CA LYS A 231 28.54 16.90 -6.69
C LYS A 231 27.43 16.84 -5.65
N GLU A 232 26.27 16.38 -6.06
CA GLU A 232 25.08 16.18 -5.24
C GLU A 232 24.27 14.98 -5.74
N VAL A 233 23.78 14.15 -4.80
CA VAL A 233 22.88 13.04 -5.10
C VAL A 233 21.59 13.19 -4.31
N ILE A 234 20.45 13.16 -4.99
CA ILE A 234 19.13 13.22 -4.38
C ILE A 234 18.39 11.93 -4.71
N LEU A 235 17.96 11.19 -3.70
CA LEU A 235 17.15 10.01 -3.86
C LEU A 235 15.72 10.28 -3.41
N LEU A 236 14.74 10.01 -4.28
CA LEU A 236 13.31 10.15 -4.03
C LEU A 236 12.69 8.79 -3.75
N ALA A 237 12.00 8.66 -2.61
CA ALA A 237 11.26 7.43 -2.30
C ALA A 237 9.95 7.74 -1.56
N PHE A 238 8.82 7.36 -2.15
CA PHE A 238 7.50 7.63 -1.61
C PHE A 238 6.65 6.36 -1.50
N GLY A 239 5.81 6.32 -0.45
CA GLY A 239 4.86 5.26 -0.18
C GLY A 239 5.37 4.15 0.74
N GLN A 240 4.44 3.55 1.48
CA GLN A 240 4.70 2.54 2.52
C GLN A 240 5.49 1.32 2.01
N HIS A 241 5.27 0.92 0.74
CA HIS A 241 5.99 -0.21 0.13
C HIS A 241 7.50 -0.01 0.05
N LYS A 242 8.00 1.22 0.18
CA LYS A 242 9.43 1.56 0.24
C LYS A 242 10.00 1.55 1.66
N ALA A 243 9.18 1.54 2.72
CA ALA A 243 9.62 1.75 4.10
C ALA A 243 10.72 0.77 4.56
N GLY A 244 10.65 -0.50 4.13
CA GLY A 244 11.65 -1.52 4.49
C GLY A 244 13.02 -1.21 3.89
N ILE A 245 13.05 -0.98 2.58
CA ILE A 245 14.31 -0.75 1.86
C ILE A 245 14.90 0.63 2.16
N VAL A 246 14.05 1.62 2.42
CA VAL A 246 14.47 2.97 2.85
C VAL A 246 15.18 2.89 4.21
N LYS A 247 14.64 2.14 5.18
CA LYS A 247 15.32 1.92 6.45
C LYS A 247 16.68 1.27 6.26
N GLN A 248 16.74 0.21 5.46
CA GLN A 248 17.99 -0.50 5.18
C GLN A 248 19.03 0.44 4.54
N ALA A 249 18.62 1.26 3.58
CA ALA A 249 19.52 2.18 2.89
C ALA A 249 20.03 3.32 3.78
N ILE A 250 19.25 3.75 4.78
CA ILE A 250 19.54 4.94 5.61
C ILE A 250 20.20 4.57 6.95
N GLU A 251 19.72 3.52 7.63
CA GLU A 251 20.11 3.21 9.02
C GLU A 251 21.03 1.99 9.16
N GLU A 252 21.08 1.09 8.16
CA GLU A 252 21.97 -0.07 8.23
C GLU A 252 23.33 0.25 7.62
N VAL A 253 24.35 -0.55 7.95
CA VAL A 253 25.70 -0.37 7.41
C VAL A 253 25.69 -0.55 5.89
N ALA A 254 26.34 0.36 5.18
CA ALA A 254 26.44 0.30 3.71
C ALA A 254 27.02 -1.05 3.25
N ASN A 255 26.30 -1.72 2.36
CA ASN A 255 26.68 -3.04 1.87
C ASN A 255 26.11 -3.33 0.49
N ALA A 256 26.65 -4.35 -0.19
CA ALA A 256 26.27 -4.72 -1.55
C ALA A 256 24.85 -5.32 -1.66
N SER A 257 24.22 -5.76 -0.57
CA SER A 257 22.85 -6.28 -0.65
C SER A 257 21.80 -5.18 -0.81
N CYS A 258 22.18 -3.91 -0.53
CA CYS A 258 21.37 -2.72 -0.74
C CYS A 258 22.23 -1.62 -1.37
N PRO A 259 22.40 -1.58 -2.70
CA PRO A 259 23.27 -0.59 -3.36
C PRO A 259 22.95 0.87 -3.03
N ALA A 260 21.68 1.21 -2.74
CA ALA A 260 21.30 2.54 -2.28
C ALA A 260 22.00 2.94 -0.95
N SER A 261 22.41 1.96 -0.13
CA SER A 261 23.14 2.23 1.11
C SER A 261 24.52 2.83 0.88
N TYR A 262 25.10 2.64 -0.30
CA TYR A 262 26.37 3.27 -0.65
C TYR A 262 26.29 4.80 -0.73
N LEU A 263 25.10 5.39 -0.83
CA LEU A 263 24.92 6.83 -0.74
C LEU A 263 25.34 7.41 0.62
N GLN A 264 25.45 6.58 1.65
CA GLN A 264 26.05 6.96 2.94
C GLN A 264 27.54 7.37 2.82
N LEU A 265 28.23 6.90 1.76
CA LEU A 265 29.63 7.23 1.50
C LEU A 265 29.78 8.60 0.78
N HIS A 266 28.69 9.16 0.29
CA HIS A 266 28.69 10.41 -0.45
C HIS A 266 28.52 11.61 0.47
N LYS A 267 29.38 12.62 0.34
CA LYS A 267 29.41 13.81 1.23
C LYS A 267 28.15 14.69 1.15
N ASN A 268 27.46 14.68 0.02
CA ASN A 268 26.30 15.52 -0.26
C ASN A 268 25.16 14.70 -0.88
N ALA A 269 24.90 13.52 -0.32
CA ALA A 269 23.71 12.74 -0.67
C ALA A 269 22.55 13.09 0.29
N SER A 270 21.35 13.06 -0.24
CA SER A 270 20.12 13.24 0.55
C SER A 270 19.00 12.34 0.07
N PHE A 271 18.22 11.84 1.01
CA PHE A 271 16.96 11.15 0.77
C PHE A 271 15.81 12.12 1.02
N VAL A 272 14.88 12.22 0.08
CA VAL A 272 13.62 12.96 0.23
C VAL A 272 12.50 11.95 0.16
N ILE A 273 11.81 11.75 1.29
CA ILE A 273 10.86 10.66 1.48
C ILE A 273 9.59 11.19 2.16
N ASP A 274 8.46 10.52 1.96
CA ASP A 274 7.24 10.83 2.68
C ASP A 274 7.15 10.06 4.02
N LEU A 275 6.18 10.41 4.85
CA LEU A 275 5.94 9.74 6.14
C LEU A 275 5.68 8.24 5.99
N GLU A 276 5.07 7.80 4.89
CA GLU A 276 4.79 6.40 4.63
C GLU A 276 6.09 5.63 4.36
N ALA A 277 6.98 6.15 3.51
CA ALA A 277 8.29 5.58 3.26
C ALA A 277 9.21 5.64 4.48
N ALA A 278 9.04 6.65 5.34
CA ALA A 278 9.76 6.80 6.60
C ALA A 278 9.24 5.86 7.71
N GLY A 279 8.11 5.20 7.53
CA GLY A 279 7.37 4.48 8.58
C GLY A 279 8.15 3.40 9.34
N LYS A 280 9.26 2.90 8.79
CA LYS A 280 10.16 1.95 9.47
C LYS A 280 11.45 2.57 10.02
N LEU A 281 11.74 3.85 9.73
CA LEU A 281 12.88 4.54 10.33
C LEU A 281 12.75 4.57 11.85
N THR A 282 13.87 4.50 12.56
CA THR A 282 13.89 4.45 14.02
C THR A 282 13.19 5.65 14.64
N ARG A 283 13.40 6.86 14.12
CA ARG A 283 12.76 8.07 14.65
C ARG A 283 11.22 8.05 14.53
N ILE A 284 10.67 7.31 13.56
CA ILE A 284 9.21 7.19 13.35
C ILE A 284 8.66 5.96 14.06
N ASN A 285 9.33 4.81 13.91
CA ASN A 285 8.84 3.54 14.44
C ASN A 285 9.15 3.31 15.92
N HIS A 286 10.31 3.79 16.38
CA HIS A 286 10.81 3.62 17.75
C HIS A 286 11.31 4.95 18.32
N PRO A 287 10.48 6.01 18.39
CA PRO A 287 10.92 7.36 18.73
C PRO A 287 11.62 7.46 20.09
N TRP A 288 11.25 6.62 21.05
CA TRP A 288 11.90 6.56 22.37
C TRP A 288 13.39 6.23 22.33
N LYS A 289 13.88 5.66 21.22
CA LYS A 289 15.32 5.39 21.04
C LYS A 289 16.12 6.64 20.68
N VAL A 290 15.48 7.68 20.19
CA VAL A 290 16.16 8.87 19.67
C VAL A 290 15.81 10.15 20.42
N THR A 291 14.60 10.26 20.98
CA THR A 291 14.18 11.46 21.73
C THR A 291 13.10 11.10 22.76
N ASN A 292 12.80 12.02 23.65
CA ASN A 292 11.63 11.90 24.51
C ASN A 292 10.36 11.96 23.66
N CYS A 293 9.39 11.12 23.95
CA CYS A 293 8.14 11.01 23.18
C CYS A 293 6.93 11.08 24.11
N GLU A 294 5.80 11.48 23.54
CA GLU A 294 4.52 11.40 24.25
C GLU A 294 4.05 9.94 24.27
N TRP A 295 3.97 9.34 25.45
CA TRP A 295 3.57 7.96 25.65
C TRP A 295 2.06 7.79 25.50
N THR A 296 1.57 7.73 24.28
CA THR A 296 0.20 7.31 23.96
C THR A 296 0.03 5.80 24.17
N ASP A 297 -1.20 5.33 24.39
CA ASP A 297 -1.46 3.89 24.55
C ASP A 297 -0.95 3.04 23.37
N GLN A 298 -1.03 3.59 22.16
CA GLN A 298 -0.50 2.95 20.97
C GLN A 298 1.03 2.84 20.99
N LEU A 299 1.72 3.90 21.39
CA LEU A 299 3.18 3.91 21.46
C LEU A 299 3.68 2.99 22.59
N VAL A 300 3.00 2.98 23.75
CA VAL A 300 3.29 2.04 24.84
C VAL A 300 3.18 0.59 24.37
N ARG A 301 2.09 0.25 23.70
CA ARG A 301 1.89 -1.10 23.14
C ARG A 301 3.01 -1.47 22.17
N ARG A 302 3.35 -0.57 21.25
CA ARG A 302 4.45 -0.77 20.29
C ARG A 302 5.80 -1.00 21.00
N ALA A 303 6.10 -0.19 22.00
CA ALA A 303 7.35 -0.31 22.77
C ALA A 303 7.45 -1.63 23.54
N VAL A 304 6.36 -2.06 24.17
CA VAL A 304 6.34 -3.33 24.92
C VAL A 304 6.43 -4.53 23.99
N VAL A 305 5.72 -4.53 22.86
CA VAL A 305 5.83 -5.60 21.86
C VAL A 305 7.26 -5.67 21.30
N TRP A 306 7.85 -4.51 20.96
CA TRP A 306 9.24 -4.43 20.54
C TRP A 306 10.19 -4.98 21.61
N LEU A 307 9.98 -4.66 22.90
CA LEU A 307 10.80 -5.18 24.00
C LEU A 307 10.70 -6.71 24.12
N CYS A 308 9.51 -7.29 23.89
CA CYS A 308 9.34 -8.74 23.82
C CYS A 308 10.20 -9.36 22.70
N GLU A 309 10.22 -8.72 21.53
CA GLU A 309 11.02 -9.17 20.39
C GLU A 309 12.53 -9.10 20.70
N GLN A 310 12.99 -8.04 21.38
CA GLN A 310 14.40 -7.89 21.75
C GLN A 310 14.83 -8.91 22.81
N THR A 311 14.00 -9.10 23.84
CA THR A 311 14.32 -9.96 24.98
C THR A 311 13.94 -11.43 24.77
N LYS A 312 13.15 -11.72 23.73
CA LYS A 312 12.52 -13.05 23.49
C LYS A 312 11.67 -13.53 24.67
N LYS A 313 11.14 -12.60 25.46
CA LYS A 313 10.27 -12.88 26.60
C LYS A 313 8.82 -12.54 26.25
N PRO A 314 7.82 -13.33 26.72
CA PRO A 314 6.43 -12.93 26.63
C PRO A 314 6.16 -11.72 27.54
N ILE A 315 5.13 -10.92 27.19
CA ILE A 315 4.79 -9.63 27.84
C ILE A 315 4.80 -9.76 29.37
N LEU A 316 4.05 -10.73 29.92
CA LEU A 316 3.90 -10.89 31.38
C LEU A 316 5.18 -11.37 32.11
N LYS A 317 6.25 -11.65 31.38
CA LYS A 317 7.57 -12.04 31.92
C LYS A 317 8.61 -10.93 31.83
N LEU A 318 8.28 -9.79 31.27
CA LEU A 318 9.17 -8.62 31.26
C LEU A 318 9.32 -8.04 32.67
N THR A 319 10.52 -7.65 33.01
CA THR A 319 10.89 -7.13 34.32
C THR A 319 11.32 -5.66 34.26
N ASN A 320 11.40 -4.97 35.39
CA ASN A 320 11.94 -3.60 35.46
C ASN A 320 13.35 -3.52 34.85
N LYS A 321 14.17 -4.58 35.04
CA LYS A 321 15.50 -4.65 34.43
C LYS A 321 15.44 -4.63 32.90
N ASP A 322 14.52 -5.39 32.29
CA ASP A 322 14.37 -5.42 30.83
C ASP A 322 14.02 -4.02 30.29
N TYR A 323 13.08 -3.33 30.93
CA TYR A 323 12.72 -1.96 30.53
C TYR A 323 13.91 -0.99 30.66
N ASN A 324 14.67 -1.06 31.77
CA ASN A 324 15.83 -0.19 31.99
C ASN A 324 16.95 -0.46 30.98
N ASP A 325 17.29 -1.72 30.76
CA ASP A 325 18.36 -2.12 29.84
C ASP A 325 18.10 -1.67 28.39
N PHE A 326 16.82 -1.53 28.02
CA PHE A 326 16.40 -1.14 26.68
C PHE A 326 15.88 0.30 26.56
N GLY A 327 16.11 1.15 27.57
CA GLY A 327 15.82 2.59 27.53
C GLY A 327 14.34 2.95 27.66
N LEU A 328 13.53 2.09 28.30
CA LEU A 328 12.10 2.29 28.53
C LEU A 328 11.76 2.64 30.00
N SER A 329 12.73 3.20 30.75
CA SER A 329 12.57 3.57 32.16
C SER A 329 11.40 4.53 32.42
N GLU A 330 11.08 5.40 31.45
CA GLU A 330 9.93 6.32 31.54
C GLU A 330 8.60 5.56 31.69
N LEU A 331 8.47 4.37 31.09
CA LEU A 331 7.27 3.54 31.25
C LEU A 331 7.15 2.96 32.65
N ILE A 332 8.29 2.63 33.31
CA ILE A 332 8.27 2.20 34.72
C ILE A 332 7.76 3.35 35.59
N THR A 333 8.26 4.57 35.35
CA THR A 333 7.81 5.75 36.09
C THR A 333 6.33 6.05 35.84
N LYS A 334 5.86 5.90 34.59
CA LYS A 334 4.45 6.17 34.20
C LYS A 334 3.47 5.17 34.81
N TYR A 335 3.86 3.90 34.95
CA TYR A 335 3.00 2.81 35.40
C TYR A 335 3.39 2.22 36.78
N ASP A 336 4.31 2.85 37.49
CA ASP A 336 4.90 2.43 38.78
C ASP A 336 5.71 1.13 38.74
N SER A 337 5.55 0.30 37.70
CA SER A 337 6.33 -0.93 37.52
C SER A 337 6.17 -1.50 36.11
N ALA A 338 7.13 -2.31 35.70
CA ALA A 338 7.00 -3.15 34.50
C ALA A 338 5.77 -4.06 34.61
N TYR A 339 5.48 -4.61 35.78
CA TYR A 339 4.32 -5.48 36.00
C TYR A 339 2.99 -4.80 35.62
N ASN A 340 2.76 -3.60 36.10
CA ASN A 340 1.54 -2.85 35.79
C ASN A 340 1.44 -2.49 34.29
N CYS A 341 2.58 -2.08 33.70
CA CYS A 341 2.64 -1.78 32.26
C CYS A 341 2.34 -3.04 31.43
N ASN A 342 2.94 -4.19 31.82
CA ASN A 342 2.71 -5.47 31.17
C ASN A 342 1.24 -5.88 31.18
N ILE A 343 0.58 -5.75 32.36
CA ILE A 343 -0.84 -6.08 32.52
C ILE A 343 -1.70 -5.19 31.62
N LYS A 344 -1.44 -3.86 31.65
CA LYS A 344 -2.17 -2.93 30.79
C LYS A 344 -2.06 -3.32 29.32
N VAL A 345 -0.85 -3.52 28.82
CA VAL A 345 -0.61 -3.87 27.41
C VAL A 345 -1.18 -5.24 27.06
N PHE A 346 -1.08 -6.19 27.96
CA PHE A 346 -1.64 -7.53 27.78
C PHE A 346 -3.18 -7.46 27.64
N ASN A 347 -3.84 -6.71 28.52
CA ASN A 347 -5.29 -6.49 28.44
C ASN A 347 -5.69 -5.74 27.17
N ASP A 348 -4.94 -4.69 26.80
CA ASP A 348 -5.18 -3.96 25.54
C ASP A 348 -5.11 -4.91 24.32
N LEU A 349 -4.15 -5.84 24.30
CA LEU A 349 -4.02 -6.82 23.22
C LEU A 349 -5.11 -7.90 23.27
N GLN A 350 -5.54 -8.31 24.45
CA GLN A 350 -6.69 -9.22 24.58
C GLN A 350 -7.99 -8.60 24.05
N HIS A 351 -8.12 -7.29 24.17
CA HIS A 351 -9.26 -6.54 23.67
C HIS A 351 -9.10 -6.10 22.20
N THR A 352 -8.11 -6.65 21.48
CA THR A 352 -7.99 -6.47 20.03
C THR A 352 -8.75 -7.57 19.28
N ILE A 353 -8.79 -7.48 17.94
CA ILE A 353 -9.49 -8.39 17.02
C ILE A 353 -9.27 -9.87 17.36
N THR A 354 -8.01 -10.27 17.63
CA THR A 354 -7.64 -11.65 17.94
C THR A 354 -7.57 -11.91 19.43
N GLY A 355 -7.92 -10.88 20.24
CA GLY A 355 -7.86 -10.95 21.68
C GLY A 355 -8.99 -11.81 22.25
N TRP A 356 -8.67 -12.62 23.24
CA TRP A 356 -9.65 -13.36 23.99
C TRP A 356 -10.51 -12.37 24.81
N PRO A 357 -11.85 -12.38 24.69
CA PRO A 357 -12.70 -11.40 25.38
C PRO A 357 -12.78 -11.59 26.88
N GLY A 358 -12.24 -12.69 27.41
CA GLY A 358 -12.21 -13.01 28.84
C GLY A 358 -11.58 -14.36 29.12
N GLY A 359 -11.42 -14.71 30.39
CA GLY A 359 -10.81 -15.95 30.86
C GLY A 359 -11.58 -17.22 30.46
N LYS A 360 -10.98 -18.39 30.71
CA LYS A 360 -11.67 -19.66 30.54
C LYS A 360 -12.91 -19.69 31.45
N PRO A 361 -14.07 -20.18 30.96
CA PRO A 361 -15.22 -20.40 31.83
C PRO A 361 -14.80 -21.23 33.06
N ASN A 362 -15.22 -20.80 34.25
CA ASN A 362 -14.92 -21.44 35.52
C ASN A 362 -13.42 -21.50 35.92
N ALA A 363 -12.55 -20.68 35.37
CA ALA A 363 -11.18 -20.56 35.84
C ALA A 363 -11.11 -19.68 37.10
N ASP A 364 -10.26 -20.05 38.05
CA ASP A 364 -9.89 -19.19 39.18
C ASP A 364 -8.98 -18.07 38.67
N ASP A 365 -9.53 -16.86 38.58
CA ASP A 365 -8.84 -15.66 38.10
C ASP A 365 -8.48 -14.69 39.25
N THR A 366 -8.62 -15.11 40.50
CA THR A 366 -8.45 -14.28 41.71
C THR A 366 -7.08 -13.57 41.74
N ASN A 367 -6.04 -14.20 41.24
CA ASN A 367 -4.69 -13.67 41.19
C ASN A 367 -4.19 -13.38 39.76
N ARG A 368 -5.13 -13.14 38.82
CA ARG A 368 -4.82 -12.92 37.40
C ARG A 368 -5.50 -11.67 36.86
N PRO A 369 -5.02 -10.49 37.26
CA PRO A 369 -5.63 -9.22 36.82
C PRO A 369 -5.55 -9.03 35.29
N GLU A 370 -4.65 -9.73 34.60
CA GLU A 370 -4.56 -9.78 33.13
C GLU A 370 -5.78 -10.45 32.47
N ARG A 371 -6.58 -11.17 33.23
CA ARG A 371 -7.83 -11.78 32.78
C ARG A 371 -9.04 -10.96 33.17
N ALA A 372 -8.89 -9.63 33.20
CA ALA A 372 -9.99 -8.71 33.50
C ALA A 372 -11.32 -9.10 32.82
N LYS A 373 -12.40 -8.45 33.20
CA LYS A 373 -13.76 -8.73 32.72
C LYS A 373 -13.81 -9.02 31.22
N PRO A 374 -14.58 -10.04 30.77
CA PRO A 374 -14.84 -10.28 29.36
C PRO A 374 -15.23 -8.98 28.65
N PHE A 375 -14.66 -8.76 27.46
CA PHE A 375 -14.97 -7.62 26.64
C PHE A 375 -15.44 -8.07 25.25
N PRO A 376 -16.66 -8.63 25.13
CA PRO A 376 -17.27 -8.93 23.85
C PRO A 376 -17.38 -7.65 23.03
N LYS A 377 -17.14 -7.77 21.74
CA LYS A 377 -17.23 -6.65 20.79
C LYS A 377 -18.37 -6.87 19.83
N ASP A 378 -18.99 -5.79 19.40
CA ASP A 378 -19.84 -5.79 18.21
C ASP A 378 -18.93 -5.68 16.99
N ILE A 379 -19.06 -6.64 16.07
CA ILE A 379 -18.18 -6.81 14.92
C ILE A 379 -19.04 -6.91 13.66
N VAL A 380 -18.67 -6.17 12.61
CA VAL A 380 -19.28 -6.33 11.29
C VAL A 380 -18.25 -6.87 10.31
N ILE A 381 -18.63 -7.96 9.62
CA ILE A 381 -17.89 -8.52 8.49
C ILE A 381 -18.65 -8.14 7.22
N PHE A 382 -18.06 -7.28 6.40
CA PHE A 382 -18.56 -6.97 5.06
C PHE A 382 -18.04 -7.98 4.06
N SER A 383 -18.97 -8.69 3.42
CA SER A 383 -18.70 -9.70 2.40
C SER A 383 -19.25 -9.17 1.06
N PRO A 384 -18.38 -8.82 0.09
CA PRO A 384 -18.81 -8.32 -1.22
C PRO A 384 -19.82 -9.26 -1.90
N HIS A 385 -19.58 -10.57 -1.87
CA HIS A 385 -20.49 -11.60 -2.35
C HIS A 385 -20.82 -12.59 -1.23
N PRO A 386 -21.89 -13.41 -1.40
CA PRO A 386 -22.32 -14.38 -0.37
C PRO A 386 -21.42 -15.62 -0.18
N ASP A 387 -20.08 -15.45 -0.09
CA ASP A 387 -19.07 -16.48 0.15
C ASP A 387 -17.73 -15.90 0.60
N ASP A 388 -17.47 -14.61 0.37
CA ASP A 388 -16.18 -14.00 0.66
C ASP A 388 -15.83 -13.99 2.16
N ASP A 389 -16.82 -13.92 3.05
CA ASP A 389 -16.67 -14.03 4.50
C ASP A 389 -16.05 -15.38 4.91
N VAL A 390 -16.44 -16.47 4.23
CA VAL A 390 -15.94 -17.82 4.51
C VAL A 390 -14.62 -18.06 3.77
N ILE A 391 -14.54 -17.71 2.49
CA ILE A 391 -13.36 -17.96 1.65
C ILE A 391 -12.16 -17.14 2.16
N SER A 392 -12.37 -15.85 2.45
CA SER A 392 -11.28 -14.94 2.81
C SER A 392 -10.92 -15.01 4.30
N MET A 393 -11.88 -15.25 5.19
CA MET A 393 -11.63 -15.18 6.62
C MET A 393 -12.39 -16.19 7.49
N GLY A 394 -12.87 -17.31 6.94
CA GLY A 394 -13.69 -18.29 7.67
C GLY A 394 -13.09 -18.76 9.00
N GLY A 395 -11.77 -18.96 9.08
CA GLY A 395 -11.08 -19.29 10.32
C GLY A 395 -11.15 -18.18 11.37
N THR A 396 -11.01 -16.92 10.97
CA THR A 396 -11.17 -15.75 11.85
C THR A 396 -12.64 -15.58 12.26
N PHE A 397 -13.56 -15.70 11.33
CA PHE A 397 -15.00 -15.63 11.57
C PHE A 397 -15.43 -16.65 12.63
N GLN A 398 -15.09 -17.93 12.45
CA GLN A 398 -15.36 -18.98 13.43
C GLN A 398 -14.74 -18.66 14.80
N ARG A 399 -13.51 -18.14 14.83
CA ARG A 399 -12.83 -17.77 16.06
C ARG A 399 -13.52 -16.64 16.80
N LEU A 400 -13.99 -15.61 16.10
CA LEU A 400 -14.71 -14.49 16.70
C LEU A 400 -16.00 -14.97 17.40
N ILE A 401 -16.76 -15.84 16.75
CA ILE A 401 -17.96 -16.44 17.34
C ILE A 401 -17.61 -17.29 18.57
N ASN A 402 -16.61 -18.18 18.45
CA ASN A 402 -16.17 -19.05 19.55
C ASN A 402 -15.64 -18.27 20.76
N GLN A 403 -15.15 -17.07 20.54
CA GLN A 403 -14.68 -16.17 21.59
C GLN A 403 -15.82 -15.36 22.24
N GLY A 404 -17.04 -15.48 21.76
CA GLY A 404 -18.21 -14.83 22.33
C GLY A 404 -18.40 -13.38 21.91
N HIS A 405 -17.84 -12.96 20.79
CA HIS A 405 -18.13 -11.66 20.20
C HIS A 405 -19.53 -11.65 19.56
N ASN A 406 -20.17 -10.49 19.54
CA ASN A 406 -21.41 -10.25 18.81
C ASN A 406 -21.05 -9.94 17.34
N VAL A 407 -21.06 -10.98 16.50
CA VAL A 407 -20.65 -10.87 15.10
C VAL A 407 -21.87 -10.67 14.21
N HIS A 408 -21.79 -9.73 13.30
CA HIS A 408 -22.73 -9.48 12.21
C HIS A 408 -22.03 -9.71 10.88
N VAL A 409 -22.72 -10.35 9.93
CA VAL A 409 -22.23 -10.47 8.54
C VAL A 409 -23.13 -9.67 7.63
N ALA A 410 -22.56 -8.85 6.78
CA ALA A 410 -23.26 -8.00 5.83
C ALA A 410 -22.82 -8.35 4.40
N TYR A 411 -23.68 -9.07 3.68
CA TYR A 411 -23.50 -9.37 2.27
C TYR A 411 -23.89 -8.14 1.45
N GLU A 412 -22.91 -7.53 0.80
CA GLU A 412 -23.06 -6.24 0.12
C GLU A 412 -23.83 -6.37 -1.20
N THR A 413 -23.63 -7.49 -1.92
CA THR A 413 -24.34 -7.78 -3.19
C THR A 413 -25.06 -9.13 -3.11
N SER A 414 -26.00 -9.35 -4.01
CA SER A 414 -26.72 -10.63 -4.11
C SER A 414 -25.87 -11.78 -4.65
N GLY A 415 -24.81 -11.47 -5.41
CA GLY A 415 -23.99 -12.47 -6.11
C GLY A 415 -24.74 -13.22 -7.23
N CYS A 416 -25.94 -12.76 -7.64
CA CYS A 416 -26.83 -13.46 -8.58
C CYS A 416 -26.17 -13.72 -9.95
N ILE A 417 -25.28 -12.86 -10.41
CA ILE A 417 -24.62 -12.98 -11.72
C ILE A 417 -23.72 -14.23 -11.80
N ALA A 418 -23.23 -14.73 -10.65
CA ALA A 418 -22.35 -15.90 -10.59
C ALA A 418 -23.08 -17.25 -10.58
N VAL A 419 -24.42 -17.26 -10.49
CA VAL A 419 -25.22 -18.48 -10.45
C VAL A 419 -25.56 -18.94 -11.87
N CYS A 420 -25.20 -20.18 -12.21
CA CYS A 420 -25.55 -20.76 -13.50
C CYS A 420 -27.02 -21.17 -13.56
N ASP A 421 -27.57 -21.24 -14.77
CA ASP A 421 -28.98 -21.56 -15.00
C ASP A 421 -29.35 -22.96 -14.52
N GLU A 422 -28.43 -23.91 -14.60
CA GLU A 422 -28.60 -25.28 -14.13
C GLU A 422 -28.90 -25.36 -12.62
N GLU A 423 -28.34 -24.42 -11.82
CA GLU A 423 -28.68 -24.31 -10.41
C GLU A 423 -30.13 -23.85 -10.21
N VAL A 424 -30.59 -22.90 -11.03
CA VAL A 424 -32.00 -22.48 -11.00
C VAL A 424 -32.92 -23.66 -11.34
N VAL A 425 -32.58 -24.41 -12.41
CA VAL A 425 -33.32 -25.62 -12.82
C VAL A 425 -33.37 -26.64 -11.67
N ARG A 426 -32.24 -26.94 -11.05
CA ARG A 426 -32.12 -27.87 -9.92
C ARG A 426 -33.03 -27.48 -8.75
N PHE A 427 -33.06 -26.20 -8.38
CA PHE A 427 -33.94 -25.74 -7.31
C PHE A 427 -35.42 -25.76 -7.71
N MET A 428 -35.73 -25.45 -8.95
CA MET A 428 -37.11 -25.54 -9.46
C MET A 428 -37.60 -26.97 -9.54
N ASP A 429 -36.76 -27.94 -9.93
CA ASP A 429 -37.08 -29.38 -9.88
C ASP A 429 -37.39 -29.83 -8.44
N PHE A 430 -36.58 -29.38 -7.48
CA PHE A 430 -36.85 -29.66 -6.07
C PHE A 430 -38.19 -29.07 -5.62
N MET A 431 -38.45 -27.83 -5.92
CA MET A 431 -39.69 -27.13 -5.57
C MET A 431 -40.91 -27.82 -6.20
N LYS A 432 -40.81 -28.20 -7.46
CA LYS A 432 -41.86 -28.92 -8.18
C LYS A 432 -42.17 -30.27 -7.50
N GLY A 433 -41.15 -31.07 -7.21
CA GLY A 433 -41.30 -32.36 -6.52
C GLY A 433 -41.86 -32.20 -5.10
N TYR A 434 -41.36 -31.27 -4.32
CA TYR A 434 -41.81 -31.00 -2.95
C TYR A 434 -43.28 -30.53 -2.90
N LYS A 435 -43.66 -29.62 -3.81
CA LYS A 435 -45.02 -29.14 -3.91
C LYS A 435 -46.01 -30.26 -4.29
N GLN A 436 -45.62 -31.12 -5.23
CA GLN A 436 -46.44 -32.26 -5.62
C GLN A 436 -46.79 -33.18 -4.44
N MET A 437 -45.85 -33.29 -3.45
CA MET A 437 -46.08 -34.04 -2.22
C MET A 437 -47.07 -33.37 -1.25
N LEU A 438 -47.10 -32.01 -1.23
CA LEU A 438 -47.90 -31.25 -0.27
C LEU A 438 -49.26 -30.80 -0.80
N ILE A 439 -49.32 -30.35 -2.05
CA ILE A 439 -50.53 -29.76 -2.66
C ILE A 439 -50.68 -30.29 -4.09
N PRO A 440 -51.15 -31.56 -4.27
CA PRO A 440 -51.38 -32.07 -5.60
C PRO A 440 -52.44 -31.27 -6.35
N GLY A 441 -52.17 -30.95 -7.62
CA GLY A 441 -53.11 -30.27 -8.50
C GLY A 441 -52.98 -28.74 -8.60
N ASP A 442 -52.08 -28.12 -7.90
CA ASP A 442 -51.74 -26.70 -8.13
C ASP A 442 -50.61 -26.59 -9.19
N GLU A 443 -50.85 -25.93 -10.28
CA GLU A 443 -49.96 -25.84 -11.45
C GLU A 443 -49.07 -24.57 -11.50
N VAL A 444 -49.00 -23.80 -10.40
CA VAL A 444 -48.27 -22.52 -10.43
C VAL A 444 -46.77 -22.71 -10.64
N ILE A 445 -46.17 -23.67 -9.93
CA ILE A 445 -44.71 -23.95 -10.05
C ILE A 445 -44.42 -24.65 -11.38
N GLU A 446 -45.27 -25.53 -11.86
CA GLU A 446 -45.11 -26.19 -13.15
C GLU A 446 -45.12 -25.15 -14.31
N LYS A 447 -46.01 -24.19 -14.28
CA LYS A 447 -46.08 -23.11 -15.31
C LYS A 447 -44.81 -22.27 -15.26
N LYS A 448 -44.32 -21.90 -14.07
CA LYS A 448 -43.09 -21.13 -13.92
C LYS A 448 -41.85 -21.96 -14.33
N TYR A 449 -41.82 -23.23 -14.00
CA TYR A 449 -40.77 -24.13 -14.47
C TYR A 449 -40.69 -24.17 -15.98
N ASP A 450 -41.83 -24.39 -16.67
CA ASP A 450 -41.90 -24.43 -18.14
C ASP A 450 -41.48 -23.07 -18.76
N GLU A 451 -41.86 -21.95 -18.15
CA GLU A 451 -41.50 -20.59 -18.58
C GLU A 451 -39.97 -20.41 -18.51
N TYR A 452 -39.33 -20.79 -17.40
CA TYR A 452 -37.87 -20.66 -17.24
C TYR A 452 -37.10 -21.62 -18.14
N MET A 453 -37.56 -22.86 -18.28
CA MET A 453 -36.96 -23.82 -19.20
C MET A 453 -37.06 -23.34 -20.67
N HIS A 454 -38.15 -22.69 -21.03
CA HIS A 454 -38.27 -22.06 -22.35
C HIS A 454 -37.32 -20.91 -22.53
N PHE A 455 -37.15 -20.07 -21.50
CA PHE A 455 -36.19 -18.96 -21.52
C PHE A 455 -34.74 -19.49 -21.70
N PHE A 456 -34.26 -20.37 -20.84
CA PHE A 456 -32.90 -20.91 -20.91
C PHE A 456 -32.60 -21.65 -22.23
N LYS A 457 -33.58 -22.31 -22.82
CA LYS A 457 -33.40 -22.98 -24.10
C LYS A 457 -33.22 -22.04 -25.28
N ASN A 458 -33.74 -20.82 -25.19
CA ASN A 458 -33.74 -19.83 -26.28
C ASN A 458 -32.75 -18.69 -26.03
N GLU A 459 -32.12 -18.65 -24.87
CA GLU A 459 -31.13 -17.64 -24.49
C GLU A 459 -29.89 -17.71 -25.38
N LYS A 460 -29.36 -16.55 -25.73
CA LYS A 460 -28.12 -16.38 -26.51
C LYS A 460 -27.02 -15.86 -25.62
N VAL A 461 -25.78 -16.16 -25.96
CA VAL A 461 -24.60 -15.62 -25.29
C VAL A 461 -24.67 -14.08 -25.28
N GLY A 462 -24.73 -13.50 -24.09
CA GLY A 462 -24.82 -12.05 -23.86
C GLY A 462 -26.23 -11.51 -23.59
N ASP A 463 -27.27 -12.35 -23.64
CA ASP A 463 -28.60 -11.95 -23.18
C ASP A 463 -28.59 -11.74 -21.64
N ASN A 464 -29.47 -10.88 -21.15
CA ASN A 464 -29.62 -10.67 -19.71
C ASN A 464 -30.75 -11.54 -19.18
N ASP A 465 -30.52 -12.11 -18.01
CA ASP A 465 -31.58 -12.78 -17.25
C ASP A 465 -32.77 -11.86 -16.96
N THR A 466 -33.95 -12.42 -16.88
CA THR A 466 -35.11 -11.67 -16.39
C THR A 466 -34.93 -11.34 -14.89
N ARG A 467 -35.58 -10.25 -14.45
CA ARG A 467 -35.55 -9.84 -13.03
C ARG A 467 -35.96 -11.00 -12.09
N GLU A 468 -36.90 -11.82 -12.53
CA GLU A 468 -37.40 -12.97 -11.77
C GLU A 468 -36.33 -14.07 -11.63
N ILE A 469 -35.61 -14.38 -12.72
CA ILE A 469 -34.49 -15.33 -12.70
C ILE A 469 -33.35 -14.81 -11.83
N LEU A 470 -32.97 -13.53 -11.95
CA LEU A 470 -31.96 -12.92 -11.08
C LEU A 470 -32.35 -12.99 -9.59
N ASN A 471 -33.62 -12.79 -9.26
CA ASN A 471 -34.12 -12.94 -7.90
C ASN A 471 -34.02 -14.39 -7.41
N LEU A 472 -34.31 -15.40 -8.25
CA LEU A 472 -34.10 -16.81 -7.89
C LEU A 472 -32.63 -17.13 -7.65
N LYS A 473 -31.75 -16.66 -8.54
CA LYS A 473 -30.30 -16.79 -8.37
C LYS A 473 -29.84 -16.13 -7.05
N ALA A 474 -30.35 -14.95 -6.71
CA ALA A 474 -30.09 -14.29 -5.44
C ALA A 474 -30.59 -15.10 -4.23
N LEU A 475 -31.77 -15.73 -4.31
CA LEU A 475 -32.31 -16.59 -3.24
C LEU A 475 -31.43 -17.81 -3.00
N ILE A 476 -30.88 -18.43 -4.05
CA ILE A 476 -29.96 -19.56 -3.95
C ILE A 476 -28.73 -19.12 -3.14
N ARG A 477 -28.08 -18.03 -3.53
CA ARG A 477 -26.90 -17.50 -2.83
C ARG A 477 -27.20 -17.12 -1.37
N ARG A 478 -28.35 -16.51 -1.11
CA ARG A 478 -28.80 -16.22 0.27
C ARG A 478 -28.96 -17.49 1.11
N GLY A 479 -29.51 -18.56 0.51
CA GLY A 479 -29.67 -19.84 1.17
C GLY A 479 -28.31 -20.43 1.59
N GLU A 480 -27.34 -20.41 0.68
CA GLU A 480 -25.99 -20.92 0.92
C GLU A 480 -25.27 -20.10 2.01
N ALA A 481 -25.27 -18.77 1.90
CA ALA A 481 -24.68 -17.87 2.88
C ALA A 481 -25.30 -18.02 4.27
N THR A 482 -26.65 -18.10 4.33
CA THR A 482 -27.35 -18.32 5.60
C THR A 482 -27.00 -19.68 6.20
N ALA A 483 -26.85 -20.72 5.38
CA ALA A 483 -26.45 -22.07 5.86
C ALA A 483 -25.02 -22.05 6.42
N ALA A 484 -24.09 -21.35 5.76
CA ALA A 484 -22.72 -21.17 6.24
C ALA A 484 -22.68 -20.42 7.58
N CYS A 485 -23.39 -19.30 7.70
CA CYS A 485 -23.50 -18.54 8.94
C CYS A 485 -24.09 -19.39 10.09
N ARG A 486 -25.13 -20.15 9.84
CA ARG A 486 -25.73 -21.08 10.84
C ARG A 486 -24.73 -22.16 11.27
N TYR A 487 -23.96 -22.70 10.33
CA TYR A 487 -22.92 -23.68 10.64
C TYR A 487 -21.85 -23.08 11.56
N MET A 488 -21.49 -21.82 11.37
CA MET A 488 -20.58 -21.08 12.26
C MET A 488 -21.19 -20.77 13.63
N GLY A 489 -22.51 -20.89 13.79
CA GLY A 489 -23.24 -20.57 15.03
C GLY A 489 -23.72 -19.12 15.10
N LEU A 490 -23.79 -18.41 13.97
CA LEU A 490 -24.28 -17.03 13.92
C LEU A 490 -25.81 -16.99 14.04
N PRO A 491 -26.40 -16.12 14.89
CA PRO A 491 -27.84 -15.88 14.93
C PRO A 491 -28.35 -15.31 13.60
N THR A 492 -29.57 -15.69 13.20
CA THR A 492 -30.13 -15.30 11.90
C THR A 492 -30.34 -13.79 11.81
N GLU A 493 -30.65 -13.14 12.91
CA GLU A 493 -30.82 -11.68 13.03
C GLU A 493 -29.52 -10.88 12.78
N ASN A 494 -28.37 -11.54 12.88
CA ASN A 494 -27.07 -10.95 12.62
C ASN A 494 -26.59 -11.13 11.17
N ILE A 495 -27.46 -11.67 10.29
CA ILE A 495 -27.16 -11.88 8.88
C ILE A 495 -27.88 -10.80 8.05
N HIS A 496 -27.13 -9.92 7.43
CA HIS A 496 -27.66 -8.78 6.69
C HIS A 496 -27.42 -8.95 5.19
N PHE A 497 -28.43 -8.68 4.36
CA PHE A 497 -28.33 -8.69 2.91
C PHE A 497 -28.61 -7.28 2.41
N LEU A 498 -27.56 -6.53 2.06
CA LEU A 498 -27.64 -5.11 1.75
C LEU A 498 -28.16 -4.85 0.33
N ASN A 499 -27.85 -5.72 -0.63
CA ASN A 499 -28.23 -5.60 -2.03
C ASN A 499 -27.93 -4.19 -2.61
N LEU A 500 -26.68 -3.77 -2.56
CA LEU A 500 -26.24 -2.45 -2.97
C LEU A 500 -26.67 -2.13 -4.43
N PRO A 501 -27.31 -0.99 -4.68
CA PRO A 501 -27.86 -0.62 -6.00
C PRO A 501 -26.86 -0.64 -7.15
N PHE A 502 -25.58 -0.37 -6.89
CA PHE A 502 -24.56 -0.40 -7.95
C PHE A 502 -24.43 -1.78 -8.61
N TYR A 503 -24.72 -2.86 -7.87
CA TYR A 503 -24.68 -4.23 -8.37
C TYR A 503 -26.04 -4.70 -8.88
N GLU A 504 -27.13 -4.30 -8.24
CA GLU A 504 -28.49 -4.78 -8.49
C GLU A 504 -29.15 -4.07 -9.70
N THR A 505 -28.38 -3.87 -10.78
CA THR A 505 -28.83 -3.14 -11.97
C THR A 505 -29.83 -3.92 -12.84
N GLY A 506 -29.96 -5.23 -12.61
CA GLY A 506 -30.76 -6.13 -13.46
C GLY A 506 -30.04 -6.52 -14.75
N THR A 507 -28.74 -6.21 -14.89
CA THR A 507 -27.90 -6.57 -16.03
C THR A 507 -26.52 -7.04 -15.53
N ILE A 508 -25.73 -7.65 -16.42
CA ILE A 508 -24.34 -8.02 -16.10
C ILE A 508 -23.48 -6.78 -15.83
N LYS A 509 -23.84 -5.63 -16.41
CA LYS A 509 -23.09 -4.39 -16.24
C LYS A 509 -23.44 -3.71 -14.92
N LYS A 510 -22.46 -3.57 -14.05
CA LYS A 510 -22.57 -2.88 -12.76
C LYS A 510 -22.53 -1.36 -12.93
N GLY A 511 -23.20 -0.66 -12.02
CA GLY A 511 -23.16 0.81 -11.93
C GLY A 511 -21.89 1.33 -11.21
N PRO A 512 -21.66 2.65 -11.23
CA PRO A 512 -20.69 3.27 -10.34
C PRO A 512 -21.25 3.33 -8.90
N LEU A 513 -20.35 3.51 -7.91
CA LEU A 513 -20.75 3.82 -6.54
C LEU A 513 -21.66 5.06 -6.51
N SER A 514 -22.75 4.98 -5.78
CA SER A 514 -23.73 6.05 -5.59
C SER A 514 -23.94 6.38 -4.10
N GLN A 515 -24.53 7.52 -3.81
CA GLN A 515 -24.88 7.88 -2.42
C GLN A 515 -25.85 6.88 -1.79
N ALA A 516 -26.75 6.28 -2.59
CA ALA A 516 -27.69 5.26 -2.09
C ALA A 516 -26.97 4.02 -1.55
N ASP A 517 -25.86 3.61 -2.16
CA ASP A 517 -25.02 2.50 -1.67
C ASP A 517 -24.40 2.87 -0.32
N VAL A 518 -23.85 4.08 -0.21
CA VAL A 518 -23.22 4.61 1.00
C VAL A 518 -24.23 4.71 2.15
N ASP A 519 -25.44 5.21 1.87
CA ASP A 519 -26.51 5.38 2.88
C ASP A 519 -26.95 4.04 3.48
N ILE A 520 -27.02 2.97 2.66
CA ILE A 520 -27.37 1.62 3.12
C ILE A 520 -26.29 1.09 4.08
N VAL A 521 -25.01 1.20 3.72
CA VAL A 521 -23.90 0.77 4.57
C VAL A 521 -23.87 1.59 5.87
N LYS A 522 -24.07 2.91 5.77
CA LYS A 522 -24.11 3.80 6.90
C LYS A 522 -25.22 3.46 7.89
N ALA A 523 -26.42 3.14 7.38
CA ALA A 523 -27.56 2.74 8.22
C ALA A 523 -27.22 1.49 9.05
N LEU A 524 -26.59 0.49 8.47
CA LEU A 524 -26.15 -0.70 9.21
C LEU A 524 -25.09 -0.35 10.28
N LEU A 525 -24.12 0.49 9.94
CA LEU A 525 -23.09 0.92 10.90
C LEU A 525 -23.68 1.74 12.06
N GLU A 526 -24.69 2.57 11.79
CA GLU A 526 -25.43 3.30 12.84
C GLU A 526 -26.28 2.40 13.72
N GLU A 527 -26.81 1.31 13.19
CA GLU A 527 -27.59 0.31 13.93
C GLU A 527 -26.71 -0.53 14.84
N VAL A 528 -25.67 -1.17 14.27
CA VAL A 528 -24.80 -2.10 14.98
C VAL A 528 -23.78 -1.39 15.89
N LYS A 529 -23.26 -0.23 15.48
CA LYS A 529 -22.21 0.54 16.17
C LYS A 529 -20.98 -0.30 16.49
N PRO A 530 -20.40 -0.97 15.48
CA PRO A 530 -19.34 -1.94 15.71
C PRO A 530 -18.06 -1.28 16.27
N GLN A 531 -17.36 -2.01 17.15
CA GLN A 531 -16.00 -1.66 17.55
C GLN A 531 -14.96 -2.13 16.54
N GLU A 532 -15.29 -3.11 15.70
CA GLU A 532 -14.38 -3.66 14.69
C GLU A 532 -15.15 -4.00 13.41
N ILE A 533 -14.52 -3.66 12.29
CA ILE A 533 -15.06 -3.88 10.96
C ILE A 533 -14.03 -4.64 10.14
N PHE A 534 -14.47 -5.72 9.50
CA PHE A 534 -13.70 -6.44 8.49
C PHE A 534 -14.31 -6.15 7.13
N ALA A 535 -13.49 -5.74 6.18
CA ALA A 535 -13.89 -5.51 4.79
C ALA A 535 -12.87 -6.13 3.83
N ALA A 536 -13.35 -6.68 2.72
CA ALA A 536 -12.48 -7.23 1.70
C ALA A 536 -11.68 -6.14 1.00
N GLY A 537 -10.34 -6.29 0.98
CA GLY A 537 -9.40 -5.32 0.42
C GLY A 537 -8.78 -5.74 -0.92
N ASP A 538 -9.35 -6.71 -1.61
CA ASP A 538 -8.84 -7.18 -2.89
C ASP A 538 -9.02 -6.13 -3.98
N LEU A 539 -7.99 -5.31 -4.15
CA LEU A 539 -7.92 -4.27 -5.19
C LEU A 539 -7.57 -4.83 -6.57
N ALA A 540 -7.20 -6.11 -6.64
CA ALA A 540 -6.87 -6.81 -7.88
C ALA A 540 -8.06 -7.57 -8.47
N ASP A 541 -9.22 -7.53 -7.81
CA ASP A 541 -10.47 -8.12 -8.29
C ASP A 541 -10.76 -7.72 -9.75
N PRO A 542 -10.73 -8.67 -10.69
CA PRO A 542 -10.94 -8.39 -12.11
C PRO A 542 -12.34 -7.86 -12.41
N HIS A 543 -13.31 -8.15 -11.55
CA HIS A 543 -14.71 -7.74 -11.71
C HIS A 543 -15.01 -6.38 -11.11
N GLY A 544 -14.11 -5.84 -10.30
CA GLY A 544 -14.22 -4.53 -9.66
C GLY A 544 -15.28 -4.42 -8.57
N THR A 545 -16.00 -5.50 -8.21
CA THR A 545 -17.06 -5.49 -7.19
C THR A 545 -16.49 -5.23 -5.81
N HIS A 546 -15.45 -5.97 -5.41
CA HIS A 546 -14.81 -5.84 -4.09
C HIS A 546 -14.33 -4.42 -3.83
N ARG A 547 -13.81 -3.77 -4.87
CA ARG A 547 -13.35 -2.39 -4.77
C ARG A 547 -14.49 -1.41 -4.52
N VAL A 548 -15.61 -1.54 -5.23
CA VAL A 548 -16.77 -0.66 -5.06
C VAL A 548 -17.40 -0.87 -3.69
N CYS A 549 -17.49 -2.12 -3.24
CA CYS A 549 -17.94 -2.48 -1.89
C CYS A 549 -17.06 -1.83 -0.81
N LEU A 550 -15.75 -1.97 -0.90
CA LEU A 550 -14.82 -1.33 0.03
C LEU A 550 -14.93 0.21 0.00
N ASP A 551 -15.05 0.81 -1.18
CA ASP A 551 -15.23 2.25 -1.33
C ASP A 551 -16.54 2.73 -0.65
N ALA A 552 -17.63 1.94 -0.69
CA ALA A 552 -18.89 2.23 0.01
C ALA A 552 -18.70 2.22 1.53
N VAL A 553 -18.02 1.21 2.08
CA VAL A 553 -17.72 1.12 3.52
C VAL A 553 -16.86 2.30 3.99
N LEU A 554 -15.82 2.64 3.24
CA LEU A 554 -14.93 3.76 3.60
C LEU A 554 -15.64 5.11 3.52
N ALA A 555 -16.48 5.33 2.51
CA ALA A 555 -17.29 6.56 2.38
C ALA A 555 -18.29 6.71 3.53
N ALA A 556 -18.99 5.63 3.90
CA ALA A 556 -19.91 5.63 5.03
C ALA A 556 -19.21 5.96 6.36
N LEU A 557 -18.02 5.40 6.58
CA LEU A 557 -17.20 5.69 7.78
C LEU A 557 -16.73 7.14 7.82
N ASP A 558 -16.34 7.71 6.69
CA ASP A 558 -15.90 9.11 6.60
C ASP A 558 -17.07 10.06 6.91
N GLU A 559 -18.26 9.79 6.42
CA GLU A 559 -19.44 10.56 6.78
C GLU A 559 -19.78 10.46 8.28
N LEU A 560 -19.70 9.26 8.87
CA LEU A 560 -19.95 9.06 10.30
C LEU A 560 -18.94 9.80 11.18
N LYS A 561 -17.66 9.87 10.77
CA LYS A 561 -16.63 10.67 11.46
C LYS A 561 -16.91 12.16 11.40
N GLN A 562 -17.31 12.69 10.24
CA GLN A 562 -17.62 14.11 10.07
C GLN A 562 -18.78 14.57 10.96
N ILE A 563 -19.76 13.70 11.22
CA ILE A 563 -20.89 13.99 12.10
C ILE A 563 -20.56 13.73 13.59
N GLY A 564 -19.33 13.35 13.92
CA GLY A 564 -18.91 13.07 15.31
C GLY A 564 -19.53 11.81 15.91
N ARG A 565 -20.16 10.95 15.10
CA ARG A 565 -20.84 9.71 15.53
C ARG A 565 -19.92 8.49 15.50
N ALA A 566 -18.87 8.50 14.66
CA ALA A 566 -17.83 7.49 14.69
C ALA A 566 -16.81 7.84 15.78
N SER A 567 -16.69 7.03 16.81
CA SER A 567 -15.66 7.22 17.83
C SER A 567 -14.29 6.83 17.25
N CYS A 568 -13.21 7.52 17.68
CA CYS A 568 -11.82 7.14 17.33
C CYS A 568 -11.41 5.72 17.79
N ARG A 569 -12.36 4.92 18.27
CA ARG A 569 -12.16 3.54 18.76
C ARG A 569 -12.45 2.48 17.71
N GLU A 570 -13.08 2.85 16.59
CA GLU A 570 -13.38 1.91 15.52
C GLU A 570 -12.10 1.49 14.79
N ARG A 571 -11.89 0.20 14.69
CA ARG A 571 -10.79 -0.40 13.94
C ARG A 571 -11.33 -1.02 12.68
N VAL A 572 -10.87 -0.53 11.54
CA VAL A 572 -11.14 -1.15 10.24
C VAL A 572 -9.99 -2.08 9.91
N CYS A 573 -10.29 -3.35 9.72
CA CYS A 573 -9.35 -4.35 9.23
C CYS A 573 -9.69 -4.66 7.79
N ILE A 574 -8.80 -4.26 6.90
CA ILE A 574 -8.91 -4.55 5.47
C ILE A 574 -8.21 -5.87 5.24
N LEU A 575 -8.96 -6.89 4.80
CA LEU A 575 -8.44 -8.19 4.38
C LEU A 575 -7.97 -8.07 2.93
N VAL A 576 -6.71 -8.41 2.68
CA VAL A 576 -6.10 -8.38 1.32
C VAL A 576 -5.97 -9.80 0.81
#